data_24c1b2f797219a23c447b0754db0c7a4
#
_entry.id   24c1b2f797219a23c447b0754db0c7a4
#
_cell.length_a   1.000
_cell.length_b   1.000
_cell.length_c   1.000
_cell.angle_alpha   90.00
_cell.angle_beta   90.00
_cell.angle_gamma   90.00
#
_symmetry.space_group_name_H-M   'P 1'
#
loop_
_entity.id
_entity.type
_entity.pdbx_description
1 polymer ?
#
loop_
_entity_poly.entity_id
_entity_poly.type
_entity_poly.pdbx_seq_one_letter_code
_entity_poly.pdbx_strand_id
1 'polypeptide(L)'
;MDYLKNRRIKNGDSVMFDIDDTLINALSDTPIKWSIQLLNNAKKLGYTIILITARPYSLANHAATFEQLNKHKIKFDILLYASHDKKTNVKKKLIKDGY
;
A
#
# COMPACT_ATOMS: atom_id res chain seq x y z
N MET A 1 15.76 -2.56 2.93
CA MET A 1 15.36 -1.75 4.09
C MET A 1 16.27 -0.54 4.29
N ASP A 2 17.57 -0.73 4.08
CA ASP A 2 18.53 0.36 4.27
C ASP A 2 18.29 1.54 3.33
N TYR A 3 17.73 1.26 2.18
CA TYR A 3 17.42 2.27 1.21
C TYR A 3 16.42 3.31 1.73
N LEU A 4 15.42 2.91 2.51
CA LEU A 4 14.48 3.84 3.13
C LEU A 4 15.13 4.63 4.27
N LYS A 5 16.01 4.00 5.04
CA LYS A 5 16.70 4.65 6.16
C LYS A 5 17.68 5.72 5.69
N ASN A 6 18.30 5.48 4.54
CA ASN A 6 19.33 6.38 4.01
C ASN A 6 18.74 7.48 3.13
N ARG A 7 17.47 7.40 2.81
CA ARG A 7 16.81 8.39 1.97
C ARG A 7 16.38 9.59 2.81
N ARG A 8 16.70 10.78 2.33
CA ARG A 8 16.22 12.01 2.97
C ARG A 8 14.71 12.13 2.71
N ILE A 9 13.92 12.26 3.79
CA ILE A 9 12.47 12.36 3.71
C ILE A 9 12.06 13.82 3.61
N LYS A 10 11.20 14.13 2.64
CA LYS A 10 10.58 15.43 2.47
C LYS A 10 9.11 15.33 2.80
N ASN A 11 8.50 16.45 3.20
CA ASN A 11 7.04 16.51 3.36
C ASN A 11 6.37 16.10 2.05
N GLY A 12 5.42 15.17 2.13
CA GLY A 12 4.70 14.70 0.97
C GLY A 12 5.32 13.50 0.26
N ASP A 13 6.50 13.04 0.71
CA ASP A 13 7.06 11.79 0.18
C ASP A 13 6.11 10.64 0.45
N SER A 14 5.97 9.73 -0.52
CA SER A 14 5.06 8.62 -0.42
C SER A 14 5.69 7.32 -0.88
N VAL A 15 5.14 6.22 -0.40
CA VAL A 15 5.53 4.86 -0.78
C VAL A 15 4.27 4.10 -1.15
N MET A 16 4.29 3.37 -2.25
CA MET A 16 3.17 2.55 -2.69
C MET A 16 3.43 1.08 -2.41
N PHE A 17 2.38 0.40 -1.97
CA PHE A 17 2.40 -1.05 -1.75
C PHE A 17 1.20 -1.68 -2.44
N ASP A 18 1.43 -2.82 -3.09
CA ASP A 18 0.33 -3.69 -3.51
C ASP A 18 -0.19 -4.44 -2.30
N ILE A 19 -1.45 -4.82 -2.31
CA ILE A 19 -2.04 -5.59 -1.21
C ILE A 19 -1.80 -7.08 -1.44
N ASP A 20 -2.38 -7.63 -2.52
CA ASP A 20 -2.32 -9.07 -2.77
C ASP A 20 -0.90 -9.51 -3.13
N ASP A 21 -0.43 -10.54 -2.43
CA ASP A 21 0.90 -11.17 -2.60
C ASP A 21 2.07 -10.22 -2.35
N THR A 22 1.81 -9.05 -1.79
CA THR A 22 2.84 -8.13 -1.31
C THR A 22 2.72 -7.93 0.20
N LEU A 23 1.56 -7.50 0.68
CA LEU A 23 1.31 -7.34 2.11
C LEU A 23 0.57 -8.54 2.70
N ILE A 24 -0.27 -9.16 1.92
CA ILE A 24 -1.10 -10.29 2.34
C ILE A 24 -1.02 -11.37 1.25
N ASN A 25 -0.77 -12.61 1.67
CA ASN A 25 -0.82 -13.74 0.75
C ASN A 25 -2.28 -13.98 0.38
N ALA A 26 -2.62 -13.82 -0.91
CA ALA A 26 -4.01 -13.87 -1.38
C ALA A 26 -4.66 -15.24 -1.18
N LEU A 27 -3.90 -16.32 -1.31
CA LEU A 27 -4.45 -17.68 -1.17
C LEU A 27 -4.72 -18.06 0.27
N SER A 28 -3.84 -17.68 1.19
CA SER A 28 -3.91 -18.14 2.58
C SER A 28 -4.42 -17.08 3.54
N ASP A 29 -4.63 -15.85 3.07
CA ASP A 29 -5.00 -14.70 3.91
C ASP A 29 -4.05 -14.56 5.12
N THR A 30 -2.76 -14.70 4.86
CA THR A 30 -1.73 -14.54 5.89
C THR A 30 -0.88 -13.31 5.60
N PRO A 31 -0.43 -12.60 6.66
CA PRO A 31 0.38 -11.41 6.46
C PRO A 31 1.79 -11.77 5.98
N ILE A 32 2.30 -10.98 5.06
CA ILE A 32 3.69 -11.10 4.60
C ILE A 32 4.52 -10.17 5.49
N LYS A 33 5.11 -10.72 6.52
CA LYS A 33 5.69 -9.95 7.61
C LYS A 33 6.76 -8.95 7.18
N TRP A 34 7.64 -9.33 6.27
CA TRP A 34 8.73 -8.44 5.88
C TRP A 34 8.21 -7.19 5.16
N SER A 35 7.17 -7.35 4.34
CA SER A 35 6.55 -6.22 3.63
C SER A 35 5.83 -5.29 4.58
N ILE A 36 5.11 -5.87 5.55
CA ILE A 36 4.40 -5.10 6.57
C ILE A 36 5.40 -4.34 7.44
N GLN A 37 6.53 -4.96 7.76
CA GLN A 37 7.58 -4.31 8.51
C GLN A 37 8.17 -3.14 7.73
N LEU A 38 8.37 -3.32 6.42
CA LEU A 38 8.84 -2.26 5.54
C LEU A 38 7.84 -1.09 5.52
N LEU A 39 6.55 -1.40 5.41
CA LEU A 39 5.48 -0.39 5.45
C LEU A 39 5.50 0.37 6.79
N ASN A 40 5.58 -0.35 7.89
CA ASN A 40 5.59 0.27 9.22
C ASN A 40 6.83 1.16 9.41
N ASN A 41 7.97 0.75 8.90
CA ASN A 41 9.18 1.57 8.92
C ASN A 41 9.00 2.84 8.09
N ALA A 42 8.42 2.72 6.91
CA ALA A 42 8.17 3.88 6.05
C ALA A 42 7.22 4.87 6.74
N LYS A 43 6.16 4.36 7.36
CA LYS A 43 5.22 5.21 8.10
C LYS A 43 5.91 5.91 9.28
N LYS A 44 6.72 5.18 10.01
CA LYS A 44 7.49 5.73 11.14
C LYS A 44 8.44 6.82 10.69
N LEU A 45 8.99 6.71 9.48
CA LEU A 45 9.90 7.69 8.91
C LEU A 45 9.18 8.92 8.31
N GLY A 46 7.84 8.92 8.32
CA GLY A 46 7.06 10.07 7.84
C GLY A 46 6.55 9.98 6.42
N TYR A 47 6.69 8.83 5.76
CA TYR A 47 6.15 8.64 4.42
C TYR A 47 4.62 8.53 4.45
N THR A 48 3.99 9.05 3.41
CA THR A 48 2.58 8.78 3.13
C THR A 48 2.47 7.37 2.56
N ILE A 49 1.64 6.54 3.16
CA ILE A 49 1.47 5.15 2.74
C ILE A 49 0.28 5.04 1.79
N ILE A 50 0.55 4.59 0.58
CA ILE A 50 -0.47 4.40 -0.44
C ILE A 50 -0.57 2.91 -0.74
N LEU A 51 -1.77 2.37 -0.57
CA LEU A 51 -2.05 0.99 -0.96
C LEU A 51 -2.80 1.00 -2.29
N ILE A 52 -2.42 0.09 -3.18
CA ILE A 52 -3.08 -0.04 -4.48
C ILE A 52 -3.45 -1.50 -4.68
N THR A 53 -4.66 -1.73 -5.18
CA THR A 53 -5.17 -3.07 -5.41
C THR A 53 -5.85 -3.19 -6.76
N ALA A 54 -5.68 -4.33 -7.41
CA ALA A 54 -6.40 -4.67 -8.63
C ALA A 54 -7.76 -5.31 -8.36
N ARG A 55 -8.16 -5.46 -7.09
CA ARG A 55 -9.48 -5.99 -6.74
C ARG A 55 -10.56 -5.09 -7.33
N PRO A 56 -11.66 -5.66 -7.88
CA PRO A 56 -12.77 -4.84 -8.36
C PRO A 56 -13.35 -4.01 -7.22
N TYR A 57 -13.66 -2.74 -7.50
CA TYR A 57 -14.32 -1.91 -6.51
C TYR A 57 -15.80 -2.27 -6.38
N SER A 58 -16.23 -2.50 -5.16
CA SER A 58 -17.63 -2.62 -4.77
C SER A 58 -17.70 -2.33 -3.28
N LEU A 59 -18.88 -2.01 -2.77
CA LEU A 59 -19.03 -1.78 -1.34
C LEU A 59 -18.63 -3.00 -0.53
N ALA A 60 -19.00 -4.19 -1.00
CA ALA A 60 -18.66 -5.44 -0.33
C ALA A 60 -17.15 -5.68 -0.33
N ASN A 61 -16.48 -5.50 -1.47
CA ASN A 61 -15.03 -5.66 -1.57
C ASN A 61 -14.28 -4.62 -0.74
N HIS A 62 -14.78 -3.40 -0.73
CA HIS A 62 -14.19 -2.33 0.06
C HIS A 62 -14.25 -2.64 1.54
N ALA A 63 -15.40 -3.04 2.04
CA ALA A 63 -15.57 -3.43 3.45
C ALA A 63 -14.69 -4.62 3.80
N ALA A 64 -14.64 -5.65 2.95
CA ALA A 64 -13.81 -6.83 3.18
C ALA A 64 -12.32 -6.47 3.18
N THR A 65 -11.90 -5.57 2.29
CA THR A 65 -10.51 -5.13 2.22
C THR A 65 -10.10 -4.39 3.48
N PHE A 66 -10.94 -3.45 3.94
CA PHE A 66 -10.68 -2.72 5.18
C PHE A 66 -10.61 -3.65 6.39
N GLU A 67 -11.55 -4.60 6.47
CA GLU A 67 -11.55 -5.57 7.55
C GLU A 67 -10.29 -6.41 7.55
N GLN A 68 -9.85 -6.86 6.38
CA GLN A 68 -8.64 -7.64 6.22
C GLN A 68 -7.39 -6.84 6.63
N LEU A 69 -7.31 -5.59 6.21
CA LEU A 69 -6.19 -4.71 6.57
C LEU A 69 -6.15 -4.46 8.08
N ASN A 70 -7.32 -4.23 8.70
CA ASN A 70 -7.40 -4.07 10.15
C ASN A 70 -7.02 -5.34 10.90
N LYS A 71 -7.46 -6.49 10.40
CA LYS A 71 -7.13 -7.79 10.99
C LYS A 71 -5.63 -8.00 11.08
N HIS A 72 -4.89 -7.59 10.06
CA HIS A 72 -3.44 -7.74 10.01
C HIS A 72 -2.71 -6.48 10.52
N LYS A 73 -3.44 -5.52 11.08
CA LYS A 73 -2.88 -4.28 11.66
C LYS A 73 -2.06 -3.48 10.66
N ILE A 74 -2.51 -3.45 9.42
CA ILE A 74 -1.86 -2.68 8.34
C ILE A 74 -2.48 -1.28 8.33
N LYS A 75 -1.67 -0.26 8.58
CA LYS A 75 -2.08 1.13 8.58
C LYS A 75 -1.64 1.81 7.30
N PHE A 76 -2.53 2.64 6.75
CA PHE A 76 -2.26 3.32 5.49
C PHE A 76 -2.96 4.67 5.46
N ASP A 77 -2.58 5.52 4.52
CA ASP A 77 -3.17 6.85 4.36
C ASP A 77 -4.14 6.89 3.18
N ILE A 78 -3.81 6.20 2.09
CA ILE A 78 -4.61 6.21 0.86
C ILE A 78 -4.77 4.77 0.37
N LEU A 79 -6.00 4.42 -0.02
CA LEU A 79 -6.29 3.13 -0.64
C LEU A 79 -6.88 3.38 -2.03
N LEU A 80 -6.23 2.86 -3.06
CA LEU A 80 -6.64 3.04 -4.45
C LEU A 80 -7.04 1.71 -5.07
N TYR A 81 -8.13 1.75 -5.83
CA TYR A 81 -8.60 0.61 -6.60
C TYR A 81 -8.27 0.87 -8.07
N ALA A 82 -7.57 -0.08 -8.69
CA ALA A 82 -7.20 0.03 -10.10
C ALA A 82 -7.19 -1.36 -10.70
N SER A 83 -7.74 -1.49 -11.89
CA SER A 83 -7.64 -2.75 -12.62
C SER A 83 -6.17 -3.02 -12.93
N HIS A 84 -5.85 -4.29 -13.21
CA HIS A 84 -4.48 -4.68 -13.52
C HIS A 84 -3.88 -3.82 -14.63
N ASP A 85 -4.67 -3.50 -15.67
CA ASP A 85 -4.22 -2.70 -16.80
C ASP A 85 -4.03 -1.22 -16.45
N LYS A 86 -4.80 -0.71 -15.49
CA LYS A 86 -4.78 0.71 -15.13
C LYS A 86 -3.82 1.02 -13.98
N LYS A 87 -3.26 0.00 -13.35
CA LYS A 87 -2.41 0.17 -12.17
C LYS A 87 -1.19 1.02 -12.45
N THR A 88 -0.54 0.78 -13.58
CA THR A 88 0.63 1.56 -13.99
C THR A 88 0.27 3.01 -14.23
N ASN A 89 -0.88 3.27 -14.85
CA ASN A 89 -1.34 4.65 -15.10
C ASN A 89 -1.64 5.39 -13.80
N VAL A 90 -2.23 4.72 -12.83
CA VAL A 90 -2.49 5.31 -11.51
C VAL A 90 -1.17 5.67 -10.84
N LYS A 91 -0.18 4.78 -10.88
CA LYS A 91 1.14 5.06 -10.31
C LYS A 91 1.81 6.24 -10.98
N LYS A 92 1.76 6.33 -12.30
CA LYS A 92 2.31 7.46 -13.04
C LYS A 92 1.63 8.77 -12.67
N LYS A 93 0.32 8.76 -12.54
CA LYS A 93 -0.44 9.94 -12.14
C LYS A 93 -0.04 10.41 -10.75
N LEU A 94 0.10 9.50 -9.81
CA LEU A 94 0.49 9.84 -8.45
C LEU A 94 1.88 10.46 -8.40
N ILE A 95 2.82 9.92 -9.16
CA ILE A 95 4.16 10.48 -9.26
C ILE A 95 4.11 11.90 -9.82
N LYS A 96 3.31 12.11 -10.89
CA LYS A 96 3.13 13.42 -11.49
C LYS A 96 2.52 14.41 -10.52
N ASP A 97 1.59 13.97 -9.67
CA ASP A 97 0.90 14.81 -8.69
C ASP A 97 1.73 15.02 -7.41
N GLY A 98 2.93 14.46 -7.32
CA GLY A 98 3.82 14.68 -6.19
C GLY A 98 3.73 13.65 -5.07
N TYR A 99 3.06 12.54 -5.32
CA TYR A 99 2.98 11.46 -4.34
C TYR A 99 4.15 10.50 -4.41
#